data_6aeaa03772a92810560d5c309c6176e5
#
_entry.id   6aeaa03772a92810560d5c309c6176e5
#
_cell.length_a   1.000
_cell.length_b   1.000
_cell.length_c   1.000
_cell.angle_alpha   90.00
_cell.angle_beta   90.00
_cell.angle_gamma   90.00
#
_symmetry.space_group_name_H-M   'P 1'
#
loop_
_entity.id
_entity.type
_entity.pdbx_description
1 polymer ?
#
loop_
_entity_poly.entity_id
_entity_poly.type
_entity_poly.pdbx_seq_one_letter_code
_entity_poly.pdbx_strand_id
1 'polypeptide(L)'
;MNFKYRKKVKQTLAAVLAAMLLTGCAKGLPMVSEVNETKAYTLPQSMIIVATERNRYQQAYTGQIWSVELPDGETFETYLLGQAQEFLQEMKWMNLLAKDKEIIITSAEKEEIRKLSEEYYESLTEDDIAYMGVKEDDVRTMYEEYFLSNKVVSELTKDMNLEISDSEAKVITIDQIVLSDGNTAQDVLNQVNEDGADFEAIAREYSEDNEIQKQLGRGEARKALEEAAFSLTAGEISPVVEDNGMFYIIKCVSDYDEDATQARKDNLYQQRKKDAFGQIYNQFKTENPVTFSNDIWDGIKFSIDDKTTTTNFFDLYRKHFPNS
;
A
#
# COMPACT_ATOMS: atom_id res chain seq x y z
N MET A 1 16.25 10.82 -18.50
CA MET A 1 16.16 9.90 -17.34
C MET A 1 15.04 8.91 -17.61
N ASN A 2 15.29 7.59 -17.51
CA ASN A 2 14.44 6.54 -18.11
C ASN A 2 13.13 6.33 -17.33
N PHE A 3 11.99 6.17 -18.02
CA PHE A 3 10.63 5.98 -17.50
C PHE A 3 10.49 4.86 -16.44
N LYS A 4 11.37 3.86 -16.47
CA LYS A 4 11.46 2.76 -15.49
C LYS A 4 11.95 3.22 -14.09
N TYR A 5 12.79 4.26 -14.02
CA TYR A 5 13.28 4.80 -12.75
C TYR A 5 12.20 5.57 -11.99
N ARG A 6 11.34 6.31 -12.73
CA ARG A 6 10.22 7.07 -12.15
C ARG A 6 9.19 6.20 -11.41
N LYS A 7 8.98 4.96 -11.89
CA LYS A 7 8.02 4.03 -11.27
C LYS A 7 8.55 3.42 -9.95
N LYS A 8 9.87 3.23 -9.83
CA LYS A 8 10.50 2.67 -8.62
C LYS A 8 10.58 3.70 -7.48
N VAL A 9 10.85 4.98 -7.78
CA VAL A 9 10.89 6.05 -6.76
C VAL A 9 9.52 6.24 -6.10
N LYS A 10 8.44 6.22 -6.88
CA LYS A 10 7.07 6.27 -6.33
C LYS A 10 6.66 5.02 -5.54
N GLN A 11 7.25 3.86 -5.83
CA GLN A 11 6.90 2.59 -5.17
C GLN A 11 7.60 2.39 -3.81
N THR A 12 8.78 2.99 -3.58
CA THR A 12 9.53 2.81 -2.31
C THR A 12 8.97 3.65 -1.16
N LEU A 13 8.59 4.91 -1.42
CA LEU A 13 7.89 5.71 -0.41
C LEU A 13 6.48 5.17 -0.15
N ALA A 14 5.79 4.76 -1.22
CA ALA A 14 4.48 4.14 -1.12
C ALA A 14 4.47 2.85 -0.29
N ALA A 15 5.57 2.09 -0.23
CA ALA A 15 5.61 0.84 0.53
C ALA A 15 5.70 1.05 2.04
N VAL A 16 6.33 2.14 2.50
CA VAL A 16 6.43 2.49 3.93
C VAL A 16 5.21 3.32 4.37
N LEU A 17 4.68 4.17 3.48
CA LEU A 17 3.52 5.04 3.72
C LEU A 17 2.17 4.42 3.29
N ALA A 18 2.17 3.44 2.38
CA ALA A 18 0.93 2.85 1.82
C ALA A 18 0.06 2.10 2.84
N ALA A 19 0.59 1.80 4.03
CA ALA A 19 -0.25 1.29 5.11
C ALA A 19 -1.22 2.35 5.69
N MET A 20 -1.00 3.66 5.40
CA MET A 20 -1.75 4.75 6.06
C MET A 20 -2.50 5.71 5.11
N LEU A 21 -2.29 5.65 3.77
CA LEU A 21 -2.96 6.59 2.87
C LEU A 21 -4.40 6.17 2.55
N LEU A 22 -5.32 6.62 3.36
CA LEU A 22 -6.77 6.58 3.09
C LEU A 22 -7.20 7.91 2.43
N THR A 23 -6.97 8.04 1.12
CA THR A 23 -7.46 9.22 0.38
C THR A 23 -8.96 9.10 0.11
N GLY A 24 -9.76 9.75 0.96
CA GLY A 24 -11.18 9.99 0.72
C GLY A 24 -11.39 11.38 0.13
N CYS A 25 -11.93 11.47 -1.08
CA CYS A 25 -12.39 12.75 -1.66
C CYS A 25 -13.59 13.29 -0.88
N ALA A 26 -13.39 14.32 -0.06
CA ALA A 26 -14.47 15.03 0.60
C ALA A 26 -15.02 16.14 -0.29
N LYS A 27 -16.28 16.03 -0.71
CA LYS A 27 -17.06 17.13 -1.27
C LYS A 27 -17.73 17.90 -0.14
N GLY A 28 -17.39 19.21 -0.05
CA GLY A 28 -18.17 20.27 0.57
C GLY A 28 -18.67 20.04 1.99
N LEU A 29 -17.94 20.54 2.99
CA LEU A 29 -18.37 20.59 4.39
C LEU A 29 -19.03 21.94 4.74
N PRO A 30 -20.02 21.98 5.66
CA PRO A 30 -20.58 23.21 6.19
C PRO A 30 -19.56 23.96 7.06
N MET A 31 -19.68 25.28 7.13
CA MET A 31 -18.82 26.16 7.92
C MET A 31 -18.76 25.70 9.39
N VAL A 32 -17.55 25.40 9.84
CA VAL A 32 -17.27 24.87 11.17
C VAL A 32 -16.86 25.99 12.13
N SER A 33 -17.41 25.93 13.33
CA SER A 33 -16.93 26.60 14.53
C SER A 33 -15.44 26.32 14.80
N GLU A 34 -14.74 27.31 15.32
CA GLU A 34 -13.33 27.35 15.72
C GLU A 34 -12.54 26.03 15.62
N VAL A 35 -11.75 25.90 14.57
CA VAL A 35 -10.81 24.79 14.41
C VAL A 35 -9.63 25.08 15.33
N ASN A 36 -9.42 24.25 16.34
CA ASN A 36 -8.26 24.34 17.21
C ASN A 36 -7.00 23.92 16.46
N GLU A 37 -6.12 24.88 16.19
CA GLU A 37 -4.80 24.57 15.64
C GLU A 37 -3.95 23.86 16.69
N THR A 38 -3.36 22.72 16.34
CA THR A 38 -2.48 21.96 17.25
C THR A 38 -1.18 21.61 16.52
N LYS A 39 -0.11 21.46 17.29
CA LYS A 39 1.16 20.92 16.77
C LYS A 39 1.06 19.40 16.73
N ALA A 40 1.36 18.81 15.59
CA ALA A 40 1.46 17.36 15.48
C ALA A 40 2.64 16.87 16.34
N TYR A 41 3.84 17.39 16.05
CA TYR A 41 5.10 17.04 16.72
C TYR A 41 6.03 18.25 16.83
N THR A 42 7.04 18.17 17.71
CA THR A 42 8.13 19.15 17.75
C THR A 42 9.06 18.98 16.55
N LEU A 43 9.89 19.99 16.27
CA LEU A 43 10.90 19.88 15.22
C LEU A 43 11.86 18.70 15.43
N PRO A 44 12.48 18.48 16.62
CA PRO A 44 13.31 17.31 16.86
C PRO A 44 12.61 15.98 16.60
N GLN A 45 11.37 15.83 17.04
CA GLN A 45 10.57 14.63 16.81
C GLN A 45 10.32 14.40 15.31
N SER A 46 9.93 15.44 14.59
CA SER A 46 9.71 15.36 13.14
C SER A 46 10.98 15.03 12.37
N MET A 47 12.12 15.57 12.81
CA MET A 47 13.42 15.34 12.18
C MET A 47 13.90 13.88 12.27
N ILE A 48 13.40 13.06 13.21
CA ILE A 48 13.67 11.62 13.23
C ILE A 48 13.19 10.95 11.95
N ILE A 49 11.96 11.24 11.52
CA ILE A 49 11.38 10.69 10.29
C ILE A 49 12.03 11.31 9.07
N VAL A 50 12.21 12.65 9.07
CA VAL A 50 12.85 13.38 7.97
C VAL A 50 14.26 12.86 7.72
N ALA A 51 15.11 12.75 8.74
CA ALA A 51 16.49 12.27 8.61
C ALA A 51 16.53 10.81 8.15
N THR A 52 15.67 9.94 8.71
CA THR A 52 15.58 8.54 8.31
C THR A 52 15.29 8.42 6.80
N GLU A 53 14.23 9.05 6.31
CA GLU A 53 13.86 8.96 4.89
C GLU A 53 14.84 9.70 3.98
N ARG A 54 15.29 10.90 4.37
CA ARG A 54 16.33 11.61 3.63
C ARG A 54 17.56 10.74 3.40
N ASN A 55 18.11 10.15 4.45
CA ASN A 55 19.32 9.34 4.35
C ASN A 55 19.13 8.09 3.50
N ARG A 56 17.96 7.42 3.60
CA ARG A 56 17.63 6.27 2.75
C ARG A 56 17.63 6.64 1.26
N TYR A 57 17.03 7.79 0.90
CA TYR A 57 17.06 8.26 -0.49
C TYR A 57 18.46 8.71 -0.92
N GLN A 58 19.19 9.41 -0.07
CA GLN A 58 20.54 9.89 -0.39
C GLN A 58 21.52 8.73 -0.60
N GLN A 59 21.42 7.65 0.18
CA GLN A 59 22.21 6.44 -0.02
C GLN A 59 21.88 5.72 -1.34
N ALA A 60 20.62 5.74 -1.75
CA ALA A 60 20.19 5.08 -2.99
C ALA A 60 20.49 5.90 -4.26
N TYR A 61 20.46 7.24 -4.18
CA TYR A 61 20.45 8.14 -5.36
C TYR A 61 21.45 9.29 -5.30
N THR A 62 22.26 9.38 -4.28
CA THR A 62 23.15 10.52 -3.94
C THR A 62 22.39 11.80 -3.58
N GLY A 63 23.10 12.80 -3.00
CA GLY A 63 22.48 14.08 -2.59
C GLY A 63 22.01 14.98 -3.74
N GLN A 64 22.36 14.65 -4.98
CA GLN A 64 21.87 15.39 -6.16
C GLN A 64 20.37 15.23 -6.40
N ILE A 65 19.75 14.22 -5.78
CA ILE A 65 18.32 13.98 -5.91
C ILE A 65 17.48 15.16 -5.38
N TRP A 66 17.96 15.90 -4.41
CA TRP A 66 17.19 16.95 -3.72
C TRP A 66 16.77 18.09 -4.64
N SER A 67 17.60 18.43 -5.63
CA SER A 67 17.34 19.47 -6.63
C SER A 67 16.64 18.98 -7.89
N VAL A 68 16.26 17.71 -7.96
CA VAL A 68 15.54 17.15 -9.12
C VAL A 68 14.12 17.70 -9.14
N GLU A 69 13.75 18.37 -10.23
CA GLU A 69 12.38 18.84 -10.46
C GLU A 69 11.47 17.68 -10.86
N LEU A 70 10.30 17.62 -10.25
CA LEU A 70 9.21 16.69 -10.55
C LEU A 70 8.31 17.26 -11.65
N PRO A 71 7.41 16.44 -12.25
CA PRO A 71 6.54 16.88 -13.35
C PRO A 71 5.59 18.04 -13.01
N ASP A 72 5.29 18.23 -11.73
CA ASP A 72 4.46 19.31 -11.17
C ASP A 72 5.23 20.58 -10.84
N GLY A 73 6.56 20.57 -11.03
CA GLY A 73 7.45 21.72 -10.82
C GLY A 73 8.01 21.84 -9.41
N GLU A 74 7.64 20.95 -8.48
CA GLU A 74 8.28 20.91 -7.16
C GLU A 74 9.62 20.17 -7.20
N THR A 75 10.51 20.44 -6.23
CA THR A 75 11.76 19.69 -6.08
C THR A 75 11.50 18.39 -5.32
N PHE A 76 12.39 17.38 -5.49
CA PHE A 76 12.28 16.14 -4.71
C PHE A 76 12.46 16.38 -3.20
N GLU A 77 13.21 17.40 -2.80
CA GLU A 77 13.29 17.85 -1.39
C GLU A 77 11.90 18.24 -0.88
N THR A 78 11.21 19.16 -1.56
CA THR A 78 9.88 19.63 -1.17
C THR A 78 8.88 18.47 -1.11
N TYR A 79 8.91 17.61 -2.13
CA TYR A 79 8.07 16.40 -2.15
C TYR A 79 8.31 15.49 -0.93
N LEU A 80 9.58 15.20 -0.60
CA LEU A 80 9.89 14.34 0.55
C LEU A 80 9.45 14.96 1.87
N LEU A 81 9.67 16.26 2.05
CA LEU A 81 9.19 16.98 3.23
C LEU A 81 7.67 16.95 3.35
N GLY A 82 6.95 17.14 2.25
CA GLY A 82 5.49 17.01 2.21
C GLY A 82 5.02 15.60 2.61
N GLN A 83 5.69 14.56 2.10
CA GLN A 83 5.36 13.17 2.48
C GLN A 83 5.64 12.87 3.96
N ALA A 84 6.74 13.39 4.52
CA ALA A 84 7.06 13.24 5.94
C ALA A 84 6.03 13.99 6.81
N GLN A 85 5.61 15.17 6.39
CA GLN A 85 4.58 15.95 7.05
C GLN A 85 3.22 15.22 7.07
N GLU A 86 2.77 14.73 5.91
CA GLU A 86 1.53 13.94 5.80
C GLU A 86 1.58 12.70 6.69
N PHE A 87 2.69 11.95 6.66
CA PHE A 87 2.88 10.78 7.52
C PHE A 87 2.73 11.13 9.01
N LEU A 88 3.37 12.19 9.47
CA LEU A 88 3.32 12.61 10.87
C LEU A 88 1.94 13.11 11.27
N GLN A 89 1.25 13.83 10.40
CA GLN A 89 -0.13 14.26 10.64
C GLN A 89 -1.08 13.06 10.72
N GLU A 90 -0.96 12.09 9.83
CA GLU A 90 -1.77 10.86 9.88
C GLU A 90 -1.46 10.04 11.15
N MET A 91 -0.19 9.90 11.53
CA MET A 91 0.19 9.26 12.77
C MET A 91 -0.45 9.96 14.00
N LYS A 92 -0.49 11.31 14.00
CA LYS A 92 -1.15 12.07 15.06
C LYS A 92 -2.67 11.85 15.08
N TRP A 93 -3.31 11.79 13.91
CA TRP A 93 -4.73 11.43 13.81
C TRP A 93 -5.02 10.04 14.40
N MET A 94 -4.17 9.05 14.10
CA MET A 94 -4.28 7.71 14.68
C MET A 94 -4.17 7.71 16.21
N ASN A 95 -3.25 8.51 16.74
CA ASN A 95 -3.09 8.66 18.21
C ASN A 95 -4.28 9.37 18.86
N LEU A 96 -4.88 10.36 18.20
CA LEU A 96 -6.12 10.98 18.65
C LEU A 96 -7.29 9.99 18.65
N LEU A 97 -7.39 9.16 17.63
CA LEU A 97 -8.38 8.07 17.56
C LEU A 97 -8.13 7.03 18.66
N ALA A 98 -6.88 6.63 18.88
CA ALA A 98 -6.54 5.71 19.97
C ALA A 98 -6.99 6.26 21.33
N LYS A 99 -6.75 7.55 21.58
CA LYS A 99 -7.21 8.24 22.79
C LYS A 99 -8.74 8.26 22.91
N ASP A 100 -9.45 8.53 21.83
CA ASP A 100 -10.92 8.52 21.79
C ASP A 100 -11.50 7.13 22.10
N LYS A 101 -10.83 6.08 21.64
CA LYS A 101 -11.22 4.68 21.85
C LYS A 101 -10.60 4.05 23.11
N GLU A 102 -9.96 4.84 23.97
CA GLU A 102 -9.32 4.39 25.20
C GLU A 102 -8.28 3.28 25.00
N ILE A 103 -7.65 3.24 23.81
CA ILE A 103 -6.58 2.30 23.50
C ILE A 103 -5.29 2.85 24.07
N ILE A 104 -4.65 2.09 24.95
CA ILE A 104 -3.46 2.51 25.68
C ILE A 104 -2.28 1.57 25.43
N ILE A 105 -1.09 2.08 25.65
CA ILE A 105 0.14 1.29 25.68
C ILE A 105 0.23 0.63 27.06
N THR A 106 0.33 -0.70 27.11
CA THR A 106 0.47 -1.46 28.37
C THR A 106 1.87 -1.28 28.98
N SER A 107 2.05 -1.67 30.24
CA SER A 107 3.36 -1.60 30.89
C SER A 107 4.42 -2.47 30.23
N ALA A 108 4.05 -3.64 29.71
CA ALA A 108 4.97 -4.52 28.99
C ALA A 108 5.40 -3.91 27.65
N GLU A 109 4.47 -3.34 26.89
CA GLU A 109 4.74 -2.64 25.64
C GLU A 109 5.62 -1.41 25.85
N LYS A 110 5.37 -0.63 26.93
CA LYS A 110 6.22 0.52 27.29
C LYS A 110 7.66 0.11 27.59
N GLU A 111 7.85 -1.02 28.26
CA GLU A 111 9.20 -1.52 28.55
C GLU A 111 9.92 -1.96 27.25
N GLU A 112 9.21 -2.57 26.31
CA GLU A 112 9.80 -2.94 25.03
C GLU A 112 10.10 -1.70 24.17
N ILE A 113 9.21 -0.71 24.15
CA ILE A 113 9.44 0.58 23.48
C ILE A 113 10.65 1.30 24.10
N ARG A 114 10.83 1.24 25.43
CA ARG A 114 12.00 1.82 26.09
C ARG A 114 13.29 1.21 25.56
N LYS A 115 13.39 -0.12 25.50
CA LYS A 115 14.57 -0.82 24.96
C LYS A 115 14.82 -0.46 23.48
N LEU A 116 13.77 -0.44 22.68
CA LEU A 116 13.85 -0.01 21.28
C LEU A 116 14.37 1.43 21.16
N SER A 117 13.89 2.33 22.02
CA SER A 117 14.30 3.74 22.01
C SER A 117 15.78 3.91 22.38
N GLU A 118 16.23 3.16 23.38
CA GLU A 118 17.64 3.13 23.79
C GLU A 118 18.52 2.58 22.66
N GLU A 119 18.15 1.42 22.05
CA GLU A 119 18.89 0.82 20.93
C GLU A 119 19.01 1.80 19.75
N TYR A 120 17.92 2.50 19.40
CA TYR A 120 17.97 3.50 18.33
C TYR A 120 18.84 4.69 18.70
N TYR A 121 18.66 5.28 19.89
CA TYR A 121 19.41 6.46 20.31
C TYR A 121 20.91 6.16 20.41
N GLU A 122 21.31 5.00 20.92
CA GLU A 122 22.71 4.52 20.96
C GLU A 122 23.29 4.28 19.57
N SER A 123 22.47 4.01 18.55
CA SER A 123 22.93 3.83 17.16
C SER A 123 23.18 5.15 16.44
N LEU A 124 22.75 6.29 16.98
CA LEU A 124 22.92 7.61 16.38
C LEU A 124 24.37 8.11 16.54
N THR A 125 24.89 8.69 15.48
CA THR A 125 26.16 9.44 15.55
C THR A 125 25.97 10.81 16.17
N GLU A 126 27.05 11.47 16.57
CA GLU A 126 27.01 12.86 17.03
C GLU A 126 26.46 13.81 15.94
N ASP A 127 26.79 13.56 14.69
CA ASP A 127 26.26 14.31 13.53
C ASP A 127 24.73 14.08 13.37
N ASP A 128 24.23 12.84 13.57
CA ASP A 128 22.78 12.55 13.54
C ASP A 128 22.04 13.30 14.64
N ILE A 129 22.55 13.24 15.89
CA ILE A 129 21.97 13.92 17.06
C ILE A 129 21.95 15.43 16.85
N ALA A 130 23.06 16.01 16.38
CA ALA A 130 23.17 17.44 16.14
C ALA A 130 22.23 17.91 15.01
N TYR A 131 22.13 17.15 13.94
CA TYR A 131 21.25 17.47 12.80
C TYR A 131 19.78 17.44 13.17
N MET A 132 19.36 16.40 13.88
CA MET A 132 17.96 16.24 14.30
C MET A 132 17.61 17.09 15.52
N GLY A 133 18.60 17.47 16.34
CA GLY A 133 18.40 18.16 17.62
C GLY A 133 17.67 17.30 18.68
N VAL A 134 17.73 15.97 18.55
CA VAL A 134 16.97 15.04 19.37
C VAL A 134 17.61 14.71 20.69
N LYS A 135 16.76 14.39 21.65
CA LYS A 135 17.10 13.76 22.93
C LYS A 135 16.44 12.38 22.98
N GLU A 136 16.86 11.56 23.91
CA GLU A 136 16.30 10.21 24.12
C GLU A 136 14.79 10.23 24.34
N ASP A 137 14.26 11.23 25.06
CA ASP A 137 12.82 11.40 25.27
C ASP A 137 12.05 11.68 23.98
N ASP A 138 12.64 12.39 23.02
CA ASP A 138 12.02 12.64 21.70
C ASP A 138 11.90 11.32 20.92
N VAL A 139 12.95 10.50 20.95
CA VAL A 139 12.97 9.18 20.32
C VAL A 139 11.91 8.27 20.94
N ARG A 140 11.88 8.21 22.28
CA ARG A 140 10.88 7.40 22.99
C ARG A 140 9.46 7.82 22.64
N THR A 141 9.18 9.12 22.65
CA THR A 141 7.87 9.66 22.28
C THR A 141 7.49 9.24 20.86
N MET A 142 8.42 9.33 19.90
CA MET A 142 8.13 8.95 18.52
C MET A 142 7.84 7.46 18.37
N TYR A 143 8.53 6.59 19.09
CA TYR A 143 8.22 5.16 19.10
C TYR A 143 6.91 4.84 19.82
N GLU A 144 6.59 5.52 20.90
CA GLU A 144 5.29 5.38 21.58
C GLU A 144 4.12 5.77 20.63
N GLU A 145 4.24 6.92 19.97
CA GLU A 145 3.23 7.40 19.02
C GLU A 145 3.12 6.49 17.78
N TYR A 146 4.25 6.00 17.26
CA TYR A 146 4.26 5.09 16.13
C TYR A 146 3.67 3.71 16.50
N PHE A 147 4.03 3.17 17.66
CA PHE A 147 3.46 1.93 18.18
C PHE A 147 1.93 2.06 18.37
N LEU A 148 1.48 3.14 19.01
CA LEU A 148 0.06 3.35 19.27
C LEU A 148 -0.75 3.52 17.97
N SER A 149 -0.18 4.17 16.95
CA SER A 149 -0.82 4.30 15.63
C SER A 149 -1.02 2.95 14.93
N ASN A 150 -0.09 2.00 15.07
CA ASN A 150 -0.26 0.65 14.55
C ASN A 150 -1.24 -0.16 15.42
N LYS A 151 -1.14 -0.04 16.75
CA LYS A 151 -2.02 -0.74 17.68
C LYS A 151 -3.49 -0.40 17.49
N VAL A 152 -3.82 0.86 17.22
CA VAL A 152 -5.22 1.29 17.05
C VAL A 152 -5.89 0.59 15.87
N VAL A 153 -5.17 0.36 14.77
CA VAL A 153 -5.68 -0.39 13.61
C VAL A 153 -5.99 -1.83 14.01
N SER A 154 -5.06 -2.48 14.69
CA SER A 154 -5.22 -3.87 15.14
C SER A 154 -6.39 -4.01 16.13
N GLU A 155 -6.44 -3.14 17.15
CA GLU A 155 -7.48 -3.19 18.19
C GLU A 155 -8.89 -2.94 17.65
N LEU A 156 -9.05 -1.98 16.74
CA LEU A 156 -10.38 -1.64 16.19
C LEU A 156 -10.87 -2.63 15.12
N THR A 157 -9.99 -3.48 14.59
CA THR A 157 -10.37 -4.47 13.57
C THR A 157 -10.38 -5.92 14.06
N LYS A 158 -9.87 -6.21 15.26
CA LYS A 158 -9.69 -7.58 15.78
C LYS A 158 -10.98 -8.41 15.88
N ASP A 159 -12.09 -7.76 16.22
CA ASP A 159 -13.38 -8.42 16.42
C ASP A 159 -14.31 -8.30 15.19
N MET A 160 -13.81 -7.76 14.08
CA MET A 160 -14.55 -7.64 12.83
C MET A 160 -14.52 -8.96 12.05
N ASN A 161 -15.63 -9.27 11.37
CA ASN A 161 -15.63 -10.39 10.44
C ASN A 161 -14.88 -10.01 9.16
N LEU A 162 -13.60 -10.34 9.12
CA LEU A 162 -12.68 -10.11 8.00
C LEU A 162 -12.39 -11.39 7.21
N GLU A 163 -13.06 -12.49 7.54
CA GLU A 163 -12.83 -13.80 6.91
C GLU A 163 -13.12 -13.73 5.40
N ILE A 164 -12.21 -14.28 4.62
CA ILE A 164 -12.32 -14.47 3.18
C ILE A 164 -12.51 -15.96 2.92
N SER A 165 -13.62 -16.34 2.28
CA SER A 165 -13.84 -17.74 1.90
C SER A 165 -12.96 -18.15 0.72
N ASP A 166 -12.64 -19.45 0.63
CA ASP A 166 -11.90 -19.98 -0.52
C ASP A 166 -12.67 -19.75 -1.83
N SER A 167 -13.99 -19.80 -1.80
CA SER A 167 -14.82 -19.49 -2.97
C SER A 167 -14.69 -18.03 -3.44
N GLU A 168 -14.57 -17.09 -2.50
CA GLU A 168 -14.38 -15.66 -2.81
C GLU A 168 -12.98 -15.39 -3.34
N ALA A 169 -11.98 -16.05 -2.75
CA ALA A 169 -10.58 -15.89 -3.15
C ALA A 169 -10.18 -16.76 -4.35
N LYS A 170 -11.03 -17.71 -4.77
CA LYS A 170 -10.69 -18.71 -5.80
C LYS A 170 -10.05 -18.07 -7.02
N VAL A 171 -8.90 -18.62 -7.39
CA VAL A 171 -8.19 -18.34 -8.65
C VAL A 171 -8.15 -19.60 -9.48
N ILE A 172 -8.39 -19.45 -10.77
CA ILE A 172 -8.27 -20.49 -11.79
C ILE A 172 -7.19 -20.10 -12.80
N THR A 173 -6.61 -21.07 -13.50
CA THR A 173 -5.74 -20.80 -14.64
C THR A 173 -6.47 -21.17 -15.92
N ILE A 174 -6.51 -20.25 -16.86
CA ILE A 174 -7.18 -20.42 -18.15
C ILE A 174 -6.25 -20.11 -19.30
N ASP A 175 -6.48 -20.80 -20.43
CA ASP A 175 -6.04 -20.35 -21.75
C ASP A 175 -7.22 -19.67 -22.45
N GLN A 176 -6.95 -18.63 -23.26
CA GLN A 176 -7.98 -17.90 -24.00
C GLN A 176 -7.59 -17.68 -25.46
N ILE A 177 -8.60 -17.67 -26.33
CA ILE A 177 -8.54 -17.18 -27.70
C ILE A 177 -9.50 -16.01 -27.79
N VAL A 178 -9.02 -14.85 -28.27
CA VAL A 178 -9.81 -13.62 -28.37
C VAL A 178 -9.89 -13.22 -29.84
N LEU A 179 -11.09 -13.00 -30.34
CA LEU A 179 -11.34 -12.73 -31.77
C LEU A 179 -12.36 -11.60 -31.93
N SER A 180 -12.26 -10.82 -32.99
CA SER A 180 -13.21 -9.76 -33.33
C SER A 180 -14.36 -10.22 -34.25
N ASP A 181 -14.24 -11.41 -34.89
CA ASP A 181 -15.25 -11.96 -35.77
C ASP A 181 -15.87 -13.24 -35.22
N GLY A 182 -17.21 -13.24 -35.04
CA GLY A 182 -17.94 -14.35 -34.46
C GLY A 182 -17.98 -15.62 -35.35
N ASN A 183 -17.91 -15.51 -36.68
CA ASN A 183 -17.87 -16.68 -37.52
C ASN A 183 -16.51 -17.36 -37.40
N THR A 184 -15.44 -16.59 -37.46
CA THR A 184 -14.08 -17.08 -37.20
C THR A 184 -13.98 -17.73 -35.82
N ALA A 185 -14.59 -17.13 -34.79
CA ALA A 185 -14.61 -17.72 -33.43
C ALA A 185 -15.30 -19.09 -33.41
N GLN A 186 -16.41 -19.26 -34.16
CA GLN A 186 -17.09 -20.55 -34.27
C GLN A 186 -16.26 -21.60 -35.04
N ASP A 187 -15.54 -21.18 -36.08
CA ASP A 187 -14.65 -22.08 -36.82
C ASP A 187 -13.45 -22.51 -35.97
N VAL A 188 -12.87 -21.59 -35.21
CA VAL A 188 -11.77 -21.87 -34.27
C VAL A 188 -12.26 -22.77 -33.11
N LEU A 189 -13.49 -22.55 -32.61
CA LEU A 189 -14.08 -23.45 -31.60
C LEU A 189 -14.17 -24.88 -32.11
N ASN A 190 -14.57 -25.07 -33.38
CA ASN A 190 -14.62 -26.40 -33.98
C ASN A 190 -13.24 -27.04 -34.03
N GLN A 191 -12.19 -26.27 -34.42
CA GLN A 191 -10.81 -26.75 -34.50
C GLN A 191 -10.26 -27.16 -33.11
N VAL A 192 -10.46 -26.36 -32.07
CA VAL A 192 -9.96 -26.69 -30.71
C VAL A 192 -10.67 -27.89 -30.10
N ASN A 193 -11.86 -28.27 -30.61
CA ASN A 193 -12.59 -29.44 -30.17
C ASN A 193 -12.30 -30.71 -31.02
N GLU A 194 -11.42 -30.64 -31.99
CA GLU A 194 -11.01 -31.85 -32.75
C GLU A 194 -10.11 -32.74 -31.88
N ASP A 195 -10.19 -34.04 -32.10
CA ASP A 195 -9.37 -35.01 -31.36
C ASP A 195 -7.88 -34.75 -31.56
N GLY A 196 -7.17 -34.50 -30.45
CA GLY A 196 -5.73 -34.22 -30.46
C GLY A 196 -5.34 -32.77 -30.78
N ALA A 197 -6.31 -31.85 -30.83
CA ALA A 197 -6.04 -30.43 -31.06
C ALA A 197 -5.17 -29.82 -29.90
N ASP A 198 -4.19 -29.03 -30.33
CA ASP A 198 -3.37 -28.22 -29.42
C ASP A 198 -3.97 -26.82 -29.26
N PHE A 199 -4.68 -26.60 -28.18
CA PHE A 199 -5.35 -25.31 -27.89
C PHE A 199 -4.38 -24.14 -27.93
N GLU A 200 -3.19 -24.27 -27.27
CA GLU A 200 -2.22 -23.19 -27.23
C GLU A 200 -1.63 -22.87 -28.61
N ALA A 201 -1.39 -23.89 -29.45
CA ALA A 201 -0.90 -23.68 -30.82
C ALA A 201 -1.94 -22.92 -31.65
N ILE A 202 -3.21 -23.32 -31.57
CA ILE A 202 -4.33 -22.65 -32.24
C ILE A 202 -4.51 -21.22 -31.68
N ALA A 203 -4.41 -21.04 -30.38
CA ALA A 203 -4.48 -19.72 -29.75
C ALA A 203 -3.38 -18.78 -30.29
N ARG A 204 -2.14 -19.27 -30.43
CA ARG A 204 -1.03 -18.46 -30.99
C ARG A 204 -1.25 -18.11 -32.46
N GLU A 205 -1.99 -18.90 -33.20
CA GLU A 205 -2.28 -18.67 -34.61
C GLU A 205 -3.43 -17.66 -34.82
N TYR A 206 -4.49 -17.75 -33.99
CA TYR A 206 -5.74 -17.04 -34.26
C TYR A 206 -6.03 -15.91 -33.27
N SER A 207 -5.52 -15.97 -32.03
CA SER A 207 -5.88 -14.97 -31.04
C SER A 207 -5.35 -13.58 -31.37
N GLU A 208 -6.20 -12.60 -31.24
CA GLU A 208 -5.86 -11.17 -31.36
C GLU A 208 -5.27 -10.62 -30.04
N ASP A 209 -5.36 -11.38 -28.93
CA ASP A 209 -4.69 -11.08 -27.67
C ASP A 209 -3.39 -11.89 -27.55
N ASN A 210 -2.31 -11.23 -27.09
CA ASN A 210 -1.02 -11.88 -26.87
C ASN A 210 -0.95 -12.65 -25.54
N GLU A 211 -1.85 -12.38 -24.59
CA GLU A 211 -1.93 -13.08 -23.32
C GLU A 211 -2.86 -14.29 -23.44
N ILE A 212 -2.28 -15.41 -23.90
CA ILE A 212 -3.03 -16.65 -24.11
C ILE A 212 -3.37 -17.31 -22.78
N GLN A 213 -2.38 -17.48 -21.88
CA GLN A 213 -2.60 -18.07 -20.56
C GLN A 213 -2.58 -17.01 -19.47
N LYS A 214 -3.55 -17.07 -18.57
CA LYS A 214 -3.59 -16.18 -17.41
C LYS A 214 -4.28 -16.81 -16.20
N GLN A 215 -3.94 -16.30 -15.03
CA GLN A 215 -4.69 -16.53 -13.81
C GLN A 215 -5.90 -15.59 -13.78
N LEU A 216 -7.02 -16.09 -13.28
CA LEU A 216 -8.27 -15.35 -13.15
C LEU A 216 -8.88 -15.56 -11.78
N GLY A 217 -9.02 -14.49 -11.00
CA GLY A 217 -9.74 -14.46 -9.75
C GLY A 217 -11.20 -14.02 -9.93
N ARG A 218 -12.05 -14.37 -8.98
CA ARG A 218 -13.44 -13.92 -8.95
C ARG A 218 -13.53 -12.38 -8.92
N GLY A 219 -14.41 -11.80 -9.77
CA GLY A 219 -14.60 -10.35 -9.88
C GLY A 219 -13.55 -9.61 -10.74
N GLU A 220 -12.60 -10.33 -11.35
CA GLU A 220 -11.56 -9.72 -12.20
C GLU A 220 -11.93 -9.67 -13.68
N ALA A 221 -12.88 -10.49 -14.10
CA ALA A 221 -13.43 -10.44 -15.44
C ALA A 221 -14.87 -9.89 -15.46
N ARG A 222 -15.34 -9.52 -16.65
CA ARG A 222 -16.75 -9.18 -16.82
C ARG A 222 -17.62 -10.42 -16.64
N LYS A 223 -18.86 -10.19 -16.22
CA LYS A 223 -19.78 -11.24 -15.80
C LYS A 223 -19.89 -12.43 -16.75
N ALA A 224 -20.03 -12.18 -18.06
CA ALA A 224 -20.17 -13.25 -19.04
C ALA A 224 -18.93 -14.16 -19.12
N LEU A 225 -17.74 -13.55 -19.13
CA LEU A 225 -16.47 -14.28 -19.16
C LEU A 225 -16.19 -15.00 -17.84
N GLU A 226 -16.50 -14.35 -16.71
CA GLU A 226 -16.33 -14.95 -15.38
C GLU A 226 -17.22 -16.17 -15.20
N GLU A 227 -18.53 -16.05 -15.53
CA GLU A 227 -19.47 -17.15 -15.43
C GLU A 227 -19.03 -18.34 -16.33
N ALA A 228 -18.60 -18.06 -17.56
CA ALA A 228 -18.10 -19.09 -18.47
C ALA A 228 -16.85 -19.77 -17.90
N ALA A 229 -15.82 -19.00 -17.55
CA ALA A 229 -14.55 -19.53 -17.09
C ALA A 229 -14.68 -20.35 -15.79
N PHE A 230 -15.42 -19.84 -14.81
CA PHE A 230 -15.61 -20.52 -13.50
C PHE A 230 -16.62 -21.66 -13.52
N SER A 231 -17.35 -21.90 -14.64
CA SER A 231 -18.20 -23.07 -14.82
C SER A 231 -17.46 -24.29 -15.34
N LEU A 232 -16.23 -24.09 -15.88
CA LEU A 232 -15.42 -25.17 -16.45
C LEU A 232 -14.65 -25.92 -15.38
N THR A 233 -14.48 -27.21 -15.59
CA THR A 233 -13.49 -28.04 -14.90
C THR A 233 -12.20 -28.14 -15.70
N ALA A 234 -11.10 -28.56 -15.07
CA ALA A 234 -9.80 -28.68 -15.74
C ALA A 234 -9.89 -29.50 -17.03
N GLY A 235 -9.41 -28.94 -18.13
CA GLY A 235 -9.42 -29.51 -19.47
C GLY A 235 -10.64 -29.14 -20.32
N GLU A 236 -11.72 -28.64 -19.74
CA GLU A 236 -12.93 -28.24 -20.48
C GLU A 236 -12.73 -26.93 -21.25
N ILE A 237 -13.44 -26.83 -22.38
CA ILE A 237 -13.45 -25.67 -23.28
C ILE A 237 -14.86 -25.06 -23.28
N SER A 238 -14.96 -23.73 -23.18
CA SER A 238 -16.22 -23.02 -23.24
C SER A 238 -16.82 -23.01 -24.65
N PRO A 239 -18.13 -22.81 -24.81
CA PRO A 239 -18.66 -22.23 -26.03
C PRO A 239 -18.04 -20.87 -26.33
N VAL A 240 -18.28 -20.34 -27.55
CA VAL A 240 -17.92 -18.94 -27.84
C VAL A 240 -18.69 -18.01 -26.90
N VAL A 241 -17.98 -17.16 -26.16
CA VAL A 241 -18.53 -16.17 -25.26
C VAL A 241 -18.37 -14.79 -25.90
N GLU A 242 -19.48 -14.12 -26.18
CA GLU A 242 -19.46 -12.74 -26.65
C GLU A 242 -19.43 -11.78 -25.48
N ASP A 243 -18.45 -10.85 -25.50
CA ASP A 243 -18.35 -9.76 -24.54
C ASP A 243 -17.79 -8.50 -25.21
N ASN A 244 -18.55 -7.40 -25.16
CA ASN A 244 -18.16 -6.09 -25.67
C ASN A 244 -17.68 -6.10 -27.16
N GLY A 245 -18.33 -6.90 -28.00
CA GLY A 245 -18.01 -7.00 -29.44
C GLY A 245 -16.78 -7.83 -29.76
N MET A 246 -16.23 -8.52 -28.76
CA MET A 246 -15.17 -9.53 -28.91
C MET A 246 -15.74 -10.92 -28.57
N PHE A 247 -15.13 -11.94 -29.13
CA PHE A 247 -15.52 -13.34 -28.99
C PHE A 247 -14.38 -14.10 -28.33
N TYR A 248 -14.71 -14.82 -27.27
CA TYR A 248 -13.74 -15.53 -26.43
C TYR A 248 -14.02 -17.04 -26.47
N ILE A 249 -12.96 -17.83 -26.60
CA ILE A 249 -12.98 -19.27 -26.36
C ILE A 249 -12.02 -19.51 -25.20
N ILE A 250 -12.50 -20.13 -24.13
CA ILE A 250 -11.77 -20.29 -22.86
C ILE A 250 -11.56 -21.79 -22.63
N LYS A 251 -10.34 -22.19 -22.32
CA LYS A 251 -10.01 -23.53 -21.82
C LYS A 251 -9.59 -23.41 -20.37
N CYS A 252 -10.19 -24.19 -19.48
CA CYS A 252 -9.74 -24.29 -18.10
C CYS A 252 -8.48 -25.17 -18.05
N VAL A 253 -7.35 -24.59 -17.66
CA VAL A 253 -6.10 -25.32 -17.42
C VAL A 253 -6.08 -25.91 -16.02
N SER A 254 -6.45 -25.09 -15.01
CA SER A 254 -6.63 -25.52 -13.64
C SER A 254 -7.85 -24.81 -13.06
N ASP A 255 -8.79 -25.56 -12.53
CA ASP A 255 -10.01 -25.04 -11.91
C ASP A 255 -9.79 -24.60 -10.46
N TYR A 256 -8.58 -24.80 -9.91
CA TYR A 256 -8.14 -24.28 -8.61
C TYR A 256 -6.63 -24.15 -8.55
N ASP A 257 -6.12 -22.93 -8.42
CA ASP A 257 -4.72 -22.62 -8.19
C ASP A 257 -4.54 -22.31 -6.70
N GLU A 258 -3.94 -23.23 -5.96
CA GLU A 258 -3.84 -23.15 -4.48
C GLU A 258 -2.98 -21.95 -4.06
N ASP A 259 -1.80 -21.79 -4.65
CA ASP A 259 -0.87 -20.71 -4.28
C ASP A 259 -1.44 -19.33 -4.61
N ALA A 260 -2.00 -19.17 -5.81
CA ALA A 260 -2.63 -17.92 -6.22
C ALA A 260 -3.90 -17.61 -5.41
N THR A 261 -4.70 -18.64 -5.07
CA THR A 261 -5.88 -18.48 -4.21
C THR A 261 -5.49 -18.03 -2.81
N GLN A 262 -4.43 -18.61 -2.22
CA GLN A 262 -3.95 -18.21 -0.90
C GLN A 262 -3.41 -16.77 -0.93
N ALA A 263 -2.58 -16.43 -1.91
CA ALA A 263 -2.07 -15.07 -2.07
C ALA A 263 -3.19 -14.04 -2.24
N ARG A 264 -4.23 -14.38 -3.02
CA ARG A 264 -5.40 -13.54 -3.20
C ARG A 264 -6.22 -13.41 -1.90
N LYS A 265 -6.38 -14.49 -1.15
CA LYS A 265 -7.06 -14.51 0.15
C LYS A 265 -6.42 -13.54 1.13
N ASP A 266 -5.08 -13.55 1.20
CA ASP A 266 -4.31 -12.63 2.04
C ASP A 266 -4.50 -11.17 1.59
N ASN A 267 -4.45 -10.90 0.29
CA ASN A 267 -4.69 -9.57 -0.26
C ASN A 267 -6.11 -9.05 0.03
N LEU A 268 -7.11 -9.87 -0.18
CA LEU A 268 -8.51 -9.51 0.09
C LEU A 268 -8.76 -9.27 1.59
N TYR A 269 -8.14 -10.07 2.46
CA TYR A 269 -8.17 -9.86 3.91
C TYR A 269 -7.59 -8.49 4.29
N GLN A 270 -6.40 -8.16 3.77
CA GLN A 270 -5.77 -6.86 4.03
C GLN A 270 -6.62 -5.70 3.49
N GLN A 271 -7.20 -5.85 2.30
CA GLN A 271 -8.10 -4.84 1.74
C GLN A 271 -9.35 -4.66 2.61
N ARG A 272 -10.01 -5.74 3.02
CA ARG A 272 -11.19 -5.71 3.89
C ARG A 272 -10.89 -5.07 5.25
N LYS A 273 -9.73 -5.40 5.83
CA LYS A 273 -9.25 -4.78 7.07
C LYS A 273 -9.04 -3.27 6.90
N LYS A 274 -8.40 -2.88 5.80
CA LYS A 274 -8.17 -1.45 5.47
C LYS A 274 -9.48 -0.70 5.30
N ASP A 275 -10.45 -1.26 4.56
CA ASP A 275 -11.74 -0.63 4.29
C ASP A 275 -12.56 -0.50 5.58
N ALA A 276 -12.58 -1.53 6.41
CA ALA A 276 -13.28 -1.54 7.69
C ALA A 276 -12.69 -0.50 8.65
N PHE A 277 -11.38 -0.44 8.78
CA PHE A 277 -10.70 0.59 9.56
C PHE A 277 -10.94 1.99 8.98
N GLY A 278 -10.86 2.13 7.65
CA GLY A 278 -11.06 3.39 6.95
C GLY A 278 -12.41 4.03 7.23
N GLN A 279 -13.47 3.25 7.38
CA GLN A 279 -14.78 3.77 7.76
C GLN A 279 -14.75 4.42 9.15
N ILE A 280 -14.17 3.75 10.15
CA ILE A 280 -14.04 4.28 11.53
C ILE A 280 -13.18 5.55 11.53
N TYR A 281 -12.05 5.49 10.84
CA TYR A 281 -11.08 6.58 10.80
C TYR A 281 -11.64 7.84 10.13
N ASN A 282 -12.29 7.69 8.98
CA ASN A 282 -12.88 8.82 8.25
C ASN A 282 -14.07 9.42 9.01
N GLN A 283 -14.87 8.60 9.67
CA GLN A 283 -15.94 9.08 10.56
C GLN A 283 -15.34 9.90 11.70
N PHE A 284 -14.31 9.39 12.39
CA PHE A 284 -13.64 10.09 13.48
C PHE A 284 -13.07 11.44 13.04
N LYS A 285 -12.37 11.50 11.89
CA LYS A 285 -11.84 12.77 11.33
C LYS A 285 -12.94 13.78 11.02
N THR A 286 -14.09 13.32 10.56
CA THR A 286 -15.24 14.18 10.25
C THR A 286 -15.88 14.77 11.51
N GLU A 287 -15.98 13.96 12.57
CA GLU A 287 -16.59 14.36 13.85
C GLU A 287 -15.64 15.22 14.71
N ASN A 288 -14.33 15.11 14.49
CA ASN A 288 -13.30 15.76 15.30
C ASN A 288 -12.33 16.57 14.42
N PRO A 289 -12.77 17.65 13.74
CA PRO A 289 -11.89 18.39 12.84
C PRO A 289 -10.72 19.02 13.62
N VAL A 290 -9.49 18.77 13.16
CA VAL A 290 -8.24 19.32 13.72
C VAL A 290 -7.42 19.89 12.56
N THR A 291 -6.81 21.06 12.78
CA THR A 291 -5.81 21.63 11.88
C THR A 291 -4.43 21.56 12.52
N PHE A 292 -3.45 21.04 11.80
CA PHE A 292 -2.07 21.00 12.26
C PHE A 292 -1.28 22.21 11.78
N SER A 293 -0.49 22.79 12.70
CA SER A 293 0.45 23.87 12.37
C SER A 293 1.60 23.36 11.50
N ASN A 294 1.94 24.15 10.48
CA ASN A 294 3.00 23.84 9.53
C ASN A 294 4.29 24.67 9.77
N ASP A 295 4.35 25.43 10.85
CA ASP A 295 5.40 26.41 11.14
C ASP A 295 6.82 25.82 11.25
N ILE A 296 6.95 24.53 11.55
CA ILE A 296 8.27 23.87 11.68
C ILE A 296 8.90 23.48 10.34
N TRP A 297 8.11 23.39 9.26
CA TRP A 297 8.56 22.80 7.99
C TRP A 297 9.33 23.76 7.10
N ASP A 298 9.03 25.06 7.15
CA ASP A 298 9.60 26.08 6.27
C ASP A 298 11.12 26.25 6.44
N GLY A 299 11.65 25.89 7.62
CA GLY A 299 13.07 25.99 7.95
C GLY A 299 13.92 24.77 7.60
N ILE A 300 13.30 23.65 7.21
CA ILE A 300 14.01 22.39 6.95
C ILE A 300 14.58 22.43 5.54
N LYS A 301 15.90 22.23 5.41
CA LYS A 301 16.62 22.14 4.14
C LYS A 301 17.59 20.97 4.15
N PHE A 302 17.75 20.34 2.99
CA PHE A 302 18.70 19.24 2.83
C PHE A 302 20.02 19.75 2.25
N SER A 303 21.12 19.41 2.91
CA SER A 303 22.48 19.66 2.39
C SER A 303 23.12 18.36 1.92
N ILE A 304 23.90 18.46 0.84
CA ILE A 304 24.70 17.34 0.34
C ILE A 304 25.85 17.02 1.31
N ASP A 305 26.31 18.02 2.04
CA ASP A 305 27.49 17.93 2.94
C ASP A 305 27.10 17.41 4.35
N ASP A 306 25.82 17.17 4.63
CA ASP A 306 25.38 16.61 5.92
C ASP A 306 25.92 15.19 6.11
N LYS A 307 26.55 14.96 7.25
CA LYS A 307 27.21 13.68 7.59
C LYS A 307 26.27 12.71 8.31
N THR A 308 24.98 12.96 8.25
CA THR A 308 23.98 12.12 8.90
C THR A 308 23.85 10.76 8.20
N THR A 309 23.66 9.71 9.00
CA THR A 309 23.70 8.34 8.53
C THR A 309 22.48 7.50 8.92
N THR A 310 21.70 7.94 9.91
CA THR A 310 20.56 7.17 10.46
C THR A 310 19.52 6.84 9.39
N THR A 311 19.13 5.55 9.31
CA THR A 311 18.12 5.04 8.36
C THR A 311 17.22 3.97 9.00
N ASN A 312 17.49 3.58 10.25
CA ASN A 312 17.04 2.34 10.86
C ASN A 312 15.83 2.47 11.79
N PHE A 313 15.19 3.65 11.89
CA PHE A 313 14.03 3.86 12.77
C PHE A 313 12.94 2.79 12.59
N PHE A 314 12.49 2.58 11.35
CA PHE A 314 11.45 1.61 11.06
C PHE A 314 11.95 0.16 11.08
N ASP A 315 13.23 -0.09 10.77
CA ASP A 315 13.80 -1.44 10.80
C ASP A 315 13.92 -1.97 12.21
N LEU A 316 14.39 -1.14 13.15
CA LEU A 316 14.43 -1.47 14.57
C LEU A 316 13.03 -1.69 15.14
N TYR A 317 12.06 -0.84 14.77
CA TYR A 317 10.67 -1.07 15.17
C TYR A 317 10.16 -2.45 14.73
N ARG A 318 10.34 -2.83 13.47
CA ARG A 318 9.93 -4.16 12.96
C ARG A 318 10.65 -5.31 13.66
N LYS A 319 11.89 -5.12 14.07
CA LYS A 319 12.66 -6.11 14.85
C LYS A 319 12.04 -6.37 16.22
N HIS A 320 11.62 -5.31 16.93
CA HIS A 320 11.03 -5.38 18.26
C HIS A 320 9.54 -5.78 18.23
N PHE A 321 8.83 -5.38 17.18
CA PHE A 321 7.39 -5.60 17.01
C PHE A 321 7.07 -6.25 15.64
N PRO A 322 7.47 -7.51 15.40
CA PRO A 322 7.34 -8.16 14.10
C PRO A 322 5.89 -8.42 13.65
N ASN A 323 4.93 -8.37 14.57
CA ASN A 323 3.51 -8.66 14.32
C ASN A 323 2.60 -7.43 14.48
N SER A 324 3.16 -6.22 14.54
CA SER A 324 2.39 -4.97 14.73
C SER A 324 2.02 -4.32 13.39
#